data_141753acb72f5aee496f42641eef8675
#
_entry.id   141753acb72f5aee496f42641eef8675
#
_cell.length_a   1.000
_cell.length_b   1.000
_cell.length_c   1.000
_cell.angle_alpha   90.00
_cell.angle_beta   90.00
_cell.angle_gamma   90.00
#
_symmetry.space_group_name_H-M   'P 1'
#
loop_
_entity.id
_entity.type
_entity.pdbx_description
1 polymer ?
#
loop_
_entity_poly.entity_id
_entity_poly.type
_entity_poly.pdbx_seq_one_letter_code
_entity_poly.pdbx_strand_id
1 'polypeptide(L)'
;SNDVENAVWHYLCVSKIDGVKAAEKQFIKITSDRRVPLKEIHALFAEGTERQVLDAIKAGDPGPAALARNQFYGHLYLGLYFEAQGNAIKAADYIAKAAKGHEAHGYMGQVARVHHEWLQQKVKNKEVKPEK
;
A
#
# COMPACT_ATOMS: atom_id res chain seq x y z
N SER A 1 -12.63 8.18 -13.55
CA SER A 1 -11.27 7.68 -13.68
C SER A 1 -11.26 6.16 -13.54
N ASN A 2 -10.36 5.51 -14.27
CA ASN A 2 -10.18 4.06 -14.19
C ASN A 2 -8.78 3.70 -13.61
N ASP A 3 -8.17 4.63 -12.90
CA ASP A 3 -6.84 4.43 -12.33
C ASP A 3 -6.95 4.31 -10.81
N VAL A 4 -6.86 3.08 -10.33
CA VAL A 4 -6.92 2.78 -8.88
C VAL A 4 -5.78 3.46 -8.13
N GLU A 5 -4.58 3.50 -8.71
CA GLU A 5 -3.46 4.16 -8.03
C GLU A 5 -3.74 5.63 -7.78
N ASN A 6 -4.32 6.32 -8.76
CA ASN A 6 -4.71 7.71 -8.59
C ASN A 6 -5.72 7.88 -7.44
N ALA A 7 -6.73 7.02 -7.38
CA ALA A 7 -7.72 7.06 -6.31
C ALA A 7 -7.08 6.82 -4.94
N VAL A 8 -6.17 5.86 -4.86
CA VAL A 8 -5.49 5.51 -3.61
C VAL A 8 -4.58 6.65 -3.14
N TRP A 9 -3.79 7.23 -4.04
CA TRP A 9 -2.92 8.34 -3.64
C TRP A 9 -3.72 9.57 -3.21
N HIS A 10 -4.86 9.83 -3.85
CA HIS A 10 -5.78 10.89 -3.41
C HIS A 10 -6.27 10.61 -1.99
N TYR A 11 -6.71 9.37 -1.73
CA TYR A 11 -7.15 8.95 -0.39
C TYR A 11 -6.04 9.18 0.65
N LEU A 12 -4.82 8.76 0.33
CA LEU A 12 -3.70 8.90 1.26
C LEU A 12 -3.39 10.36 1.58
N CYS A 13 -3.45 11.24 0.58
CA CYS A 13 -3.23 12.67 0.79
C CYS A 13 -4.32 13.28 1.67
N VAL A 14 -5.59 12.97 1.38
CA VAL A 14 -6.72 13.49 2.17
C VAL A 14 -6.64 12.98 3.60
N SER A 15 -6.30 11.69 3.79
CA SER A 15 -6.23 11.11 5.12
C SER A 15 -5.17 11.77 6.00
N LYS A 16 -4.07 12.20 5.40
CA LYS A 16 -3.02 12.92 6.15
C LYS A 16 -3.43 14.33 6.57
N ILE A 17 -4.20 14.99 5.75
CA ILE A 17 -4.61 16.39 5.98
C ILE A 17 -5.87 16.45 6.85
N ASP A 18 -6.90 15.68 6.49
CA ASP A 18 -8.24 15.78 7.07
C ASP A 18 -8.71 14.52 7.79
N GLY A 19 -7.90 13.47 7.82
CA GLY A 19 -8.23 12.22 8.48
C GLY A 19 -8.89 11.19 7.58
N VAL A 20 -8.94 9.95 8.08
CA VAL A 20 -9.44 8.79 7.33
C VAL A 20 -10.91 8.93 6.95
N LYS A 21 -11.75 9.45 7.85
CA LYS A 21 -13.17 9.61 7.54
C LYS A 21 -13.43 10.56 6.39
N ALA A 22 -12.65 11.65 6.31
CA ALA A 22 -12.74 12.57 5.18
C ALA A 22 -12.27 11.90 3.88
N ALA A 23 -11.20 11.12 3.95
CA ALA A 23 -10.70 10.37 2.80
C ALA A 23 -11.73 9.38 2.27
N GLU A 24 -12.40 8.66 3.16
CA GLU A 24 -13.47 7.72 2.79
C GLU A 24 -14.63 8.41 2.05
N LYS A 25 -15.04 9.58 2.52
CA LYS A 25 -16.12 10.34 1.88
C LYS A 25 -15.75 10.84 0.49
N GLN A 26 -14.48 11.15 0.27
CA GLN A 26 -13.98 11.70 -0.99
C GLN A 26 -13.36 10.64 -1.89
N PHE A 27 -13.48 9.36 -1.54
CA PHE A 27 -12.80 8.30 -2.30
C PHE A 27 -13.31 8.23 -3.72
N ILE A 28 -12.38 8.28 -4.67
CA ILE A 28 -12.68 8.31 -6.09
C ILE A 28 -13.22 6.95 -6.53
N LYS A 29 -14.38 6.92 -7.16
CA LYS A 29 -14.96 5.69 -7.70
C LYS A 29 -14.24 5.27 -8.97
N ILE A 30 -13.94 3.99 -9.07
CA ILE A 30 -13.29 3.41 -10.23
C ILE A 30 -14.22 2.39 -10.87
N THR A 31 -14.42 2.50 -12.17
CA THR A 31 -15.31 1.57 -12.90
C THR A 31 -14.58 0.32 -13.36
N SER A 32 -13.30 0.43 -13.74
CA SER A 32 -12.52 -0.74 -14.11
C SER A 32 -11.03 -0.41 -14.08
N ASP A 33 -10.24 -1.33 -13.55
CA ASP A 33 -8.78 -1.34 -13.67
C ASP A 33 -8.38 -2.81 -13.73
N ARG A 34 -7.79 -3.20 -14.86
CA ARG A 34 -7.48 -4.62 -15.12
C ARG A 34 -6.16 -5.08 -14.50
N ARG A 35 -5.36 -4.17 -14.00
CA ARG A 35 -4.08 -4.54 -13.38
C ARG A 35 -4.32 -5.28 -12.06
N VAL A 36 -3.66 -6.40 -11.89
CA VAL A 36 -3.79 -7.22 -10.67
C VAL A 36 -2.74 -6.77 -9.66
N PRO A 37 -3.08 -6.58 -8.39
CA PRO A 37 -4.39 -6.75 -7.74
C PRO A 37 -5.13 -5.43 -7.49
N LEU A 38 -5.10 -4.50 -8.43
CA LEU A 38 -5.57 -3.11 -8.20
C LEU A 38 -7.05 -3.01 -7.91
N LYS A 39 -7.88 -3.86 -8.53
CA LYS A 39 -9.30 -3.90 -8.20
C LYS A 39 -9.52 -4.20 -6.72
N GLU A 40 -8.79 -5.16 -6.20
CA GLU A 40 -8.88 -5.57 -4.80
C GLU A 40 -8.27 -4.53 -3.87
N ILE A 41 -7.25 -3.83 -4.32
CA ILE A 41 -6.68 -2.69 -3.59
C ILE A 41 -7.72 -1.57 -3.46
N HIS A 42 -8.45 -1.26 -4.52
CA HIS A 42 -9.54 -0.29 -4.46
C HIS A 42 -10.59 -0.72 -3.42
N ALA A 43 -10.99 -1.99 -3.44
CA ALA A 43 -11.93 -2.54 -2.47
C ALA A 43 -11.38 -2.46 -1.04
N LEU A 44 -10.08 -2.67 -0.86
CA LEU A 44 -9.42 -2.53 0.44
C LEU A 44 -9.64 -1.12 1.02
N PHE A 45 -9.38 -0.09 0.22
CA PHE A 45 -9.53 1.29 0.70
C PHE A 45 -10.99 1.69 0.89
N ALA A 46 -11.92 1.07 0.15
CA ALA A 46 -13.34 1.31 0.29
C ALA A 46 -13.96 0.54 1.46
N GLU A 47 -13.55 -0.71 1.66
CA GLU A 47 -14.22 -1.66 2.55
C GLU A 47 -13.33 -2.31 3.62
N GLY A 48 -12.01 -2.17 3.51
CA GLY A 48 -11.06 -2.71 4.48
C GLY A 48 -10.78 -4.20 4.35
N THR A 49 -10.82 -4.77 3.14
CA THR A 49 -10.70 -6.21 2.92
C THR A 49 -9.28 -6.64 2.54
N GLU A 50 -8.44 -6.84 3.54
CA GLU A 50 -7.05 -7.30 3.37
C GLU A 50 -6.97 -8.65 2.64
N ARG A 51 -7.84 -9.59 3.02
CA ARG A 51 -7.82 -10.95 2.50
C ARG A 51 -8.01 -11.02 0.98
N GLN A 52 -8.88 -10.20 0.44
CA GLN A 52 -9.12 -10.18 -1.00
C GLN A 52 -7.88 -9.78 -1.79
N VAL A 53 -7.08 -8.85 -1.28
CA VAL A 53 -5.82 -8.46 -1.92
C VAL A 53 -4.84 -9.64 -1.92
N LEU A 54 -4.68 -10.30 -0.79
CA LEU A 54 -3.76 -11.44 -0.66
C LEU A 54 -4.17 -12.59 -1.59
N ASP A 55 -5.46 -12.88 -1.67
CA ASP A 55 -5.97 -13.95 -2.55
C ASP A 55 -5.78 -13.58 -4.03
N ALA A 56 -6.00 -12.31 -4.40
CA ALA A 56 -5.85 -11.85 -5.78
C ALA A 56 -4.41 -11.95 -6.29
N ILE A 57 -3.43 -11.76 -5.41
CA ILE A 57 -2.01 -11.89 -5.78
C ILE A 57 -1.72 -13.26 -6.41
N LYS A 58 -2.34 -14.30 -5.89
CA LYS A 58 -2.10 -15.70 -6.30
C LYS A 58 -3.14 -16.24 -7.27
N ALA A 59 -4.22 -15.50 -7.52
CA ALA A 59 -5.34 -15.98 -8.32
C ALA A 59 -4.90 -16.28 -9.76
N GLY A 60 -5.44 -17.36 -10.33
CA GLY A 60 -5.15 -17.73 -11.71
C GLY A 60 -3.78 -18.34 -11.95
N ASP A 61 -3.08 -18.74 -10.89
CA ASP A 61 -1.77 -19.40 -10.97
C ASP A 61 -0.78 -18.60 -11.84
N PRO A 62 -0.45 -17.35 -11.47
CA PRO A 62 0.42 -16.52 -12.28
C PRO A 62 1.84 -17.06 -12.36
N GLY A 63 2.52 -16.82 -13.48
CA GLY A 63 3.93 -17.15 -13.62
C GLY A 63 4.80 -16.32 -12.68
N PRO A 64 6.11 -16.67 -12.54
CA PRO A 64 6.98 -16.03 -11.54
C PRO A 64 7.05 -14.50 -11.65
N ALA A 65 7.17 -13.97 -12.87
CA ALA A 65 7.26 -12.52 -13.07
C ALA A 65 5.96 -11.81 -12.70
N ALA A 66 4.82 -12.38 -13.11
CA ALA A 66 3.51 -11.82 -12.77
C ALA A 66 3.25 -11.90 -11.28
N LEU A 67 3.61 -13.02 -10.65
CA LEU A 67 3.45 -13.18 -9.21
C LEU A 67 4.28 -12.15 -8.44
N ALA A 68 5.54 -11.94 -8.83
CA ALA A 68 6.42 -10.97 -8.19
C ALA A 68 5.85 -9.54 -8.30
N ARG A 69 5.32 -9.18 -9.47
CA ARG A 69 4.69 -7.88 -9.67
C ARG A 69 3.43 -7.73 -8.83
N ASN A 70 2.58 -8.75 -8.81
CA ASN A 70 1.35 -8.74 -8.01
C ASN A 70 1.67 -8.61 -6.52
N GLN A 71 2.67 -9.33 -6.05
CA GLN A 71 3.13 -9.24 -4.66
C GLN A 71 3.65 -7.86 -4.32
N PHE A 72 4.44 -7.27 -5.23
CA PHE A 72 4.97 -5.94 -5.00
C PHE A 72 3.86 -4.90 -4.81
N TYR A 73 2.94 -4.81 -5.78
CA TYR A 73 1.85 -3.82 -5.69
C TYR A 73 0.90 -4.11 -4.54
N GLY A 74 0.56 -5.38 -4.34
CA GLY A 74 -0.31 -5.79 -3.23
C GLY A 74 0.29 -5.40 -1.88
N HIS A 75 1.54 -5.73 -1.65
CA HIS A 75 2.19 -5.43 -0.38
C HIS A 75 2.41 -3.93 -0.18
N LEU A 76 2.79 -3.21 -1.24
CA LEU A 76 2.97 -1.76 -1.15
C LEU A 76 1.67 -1.08 -0.70
N TYR A 77 0.58 -1.36 -1.38
CA TYR A 77 -0.68 -0.68 -1.07
C TYR A 77 -1.33 -1.18 0.23
N LEU A 78 -1.15 -2.45 0.59
CA LEU A 78 -1.52 -2.92 1.92
C LEU A 78 -0.77 -2.15 3.01
N GLY A 79 0.52 -1.98 2.82
CA GLY A 79 1.34 -1.23 3.77
C GLY A 79 0.89 0.22 3.92
N LEU A 80 0.65 0.90 2.81
CA LEU A 80 0.18 2.29 2.82
C LEU A 80 -1.22 2.40 3.44
N TYR A 81 -2.10 1.43 3.17
CA TYR A 81 -3.43 1.39 3.79
C TYR A 81 -3.33 1.30 5.31
N PHE A 82 -2.56 0.33 5.81
CA PHE A 82 -2.45 0.13 7.26
C PHE A 82 -1.75 1.30 7.95
N GLU A 83 -0.80 1.94 7.28
CA GLU A 83 -0.19 3.15 7.83
C GLU A 83 -1.24 4.26 8.00
N ALA A 84 -2.08 4.49 6.99
CA ALA A 84 -3.15 5.48 7.06
C ALA A 84 -4.15 5.16 8.18
N GLN A 85 -4.40 3.87 8.43
CA GLN A 85 -5.30 3.43 9.50
C GLN A 85 -4.66 3.46 10.90
N GLY A 86 -3.39 3.76 10.99
CA GLY A 86 -2.69 3.80 12.27
C GLY A 86 -2.13 2.45 12.75
N ASN A 87 -2.17 1.42 11.91
CA ASN A 87 -1.62 0.11 12.25
C ASN A 87 -0.15 0.04 11.83
N ALA A 88 0.74 0.54 12.68
CA ALA A 88 2.15 0.67 12.37
C ALA A 88 2.85 -0.68 12.17
N ILE A 89 2.43 -1.72 12.88
CA ILE A 89 3.04 -3.05 12.79
C ILE A 89 2.77 -3.68 11.43
N LYS A 90 1.52 -3.71 10.99
CA LYS A 90 1.17 -4.25 9.67
C LYS A 90 1.74 -3.38 8.55
N ALA A 91 1.74 -2.06 8.71
CA ALA A 91 2.31 -1.16 7.73
C ALA A 91 3.79 -1.46 7.50
N ALA A 92 4.58 -1.55 8.56
CA ALA A 92 6.01 -1.83 8.47
C ALA A 92 6.28 -3.20 7.82
N ASP A 93 5.51 -4.21 8.18
CA ASP A 93 5.67 -5.56 7.63
C ASP A 93 5.41 -5.60 6.12
N TYR A 94 4.32 -5.00 5.68
CA TYR A 94 3.99 -5.00 4.25
C TYR A 94 4.94 -4.13 3.42
N ILE A 95 5.32 -2.97 3.94
CA ILE A 95 6.28 -2.11 3.24
C ILE A 95 7.65 -2.80 3.12
N ALA A 96 8.10 -3.50 4.16
CA ALA A 96 9.35 -4.26 4.09
C ALA A 96 9.29 -5.34 2.99
N LYS A 97 8.17 -6.04 2.88
CA LYS A 97 7.97 -7.04 1.82
C LYS A 97 8.02 -6.42 0.43
N ALA A 98 7.37 -5.26 0.25
CA ALA A 98 7.39 -4.56 -1.03
C ALA A 98 8.80 -4.06 -1.39
N ALA A 99 9.54 -3.54 -0.42
CA ALA A 99 10.88 -2.99 -0.66
C ALA A 99 11.91 -4.06 -1.00
N LYS A 100 11.67 -5.30 -0.62
CA LYS A 100 12.64 -6.39 -0.74
C LYS A 100 13.08 -6.68 -2.19
N GLY A 101 12.22 -6.46 -3.17
CA GLY A 101 12.57 -6.66 -4.58
C GLY A 101 12.41 -5.38 -5.39
N HIS A 102 12.67 -4.24 -4.78
CA HIS A 102 12.35 -2.93 -5.37
C HIS A 102 12.97 -2.68 -6.74
N GLU A 103 14.15 -3.23 -7.00
CA GLU A 103 14.89 -2.98 -8.24
C GLU A 103 14.13 -3.43 -9.50
N ALA A 104 13.27 -4.43 -9.37
CA ALA A 104 12.49 -4.96 -10.48
C ALA A 104 11.27 -4.11 -10.85
N HIS A 105 10.95 -3.07 -10.09
CA HIS A 105 9.68 -2.36 -10.22
C HIS A 105 9.80 -0.85 -10.50
N GLY A 106 10.95 -0.44 -11.01
CA GLY A 106 11.17 0.92 -11.52
C GLY A 106 10.89 2.01 -10.49
N TYR A 107 10.17 3.03 -10.93
CA TYR A 107 9.87 4.18 -10.08
C TYR A 107 9.14 3.79 -8.79
N MET A 108 8.11 2.97 -8.90
CA MET A 108 7.36 2.55 -7.70
C MET A 108 8.19 1.69 -6.77
N GLY A 109 9.16 0.93 -7.31
CA GLY A 109 10.13 0.22 -6.50
C GLY A 109 10.97 1.17 -5.66
N GLN A 110 11.40 2.29 -6.22
CA GLN A 110 12.13 3.31 -5.47
C GLN A 110 11.25 3.95 -4.40
N VAL A 111 9.97 4.19 -4.70
CA VAL A 111 9.02 4.69 -3.70
C VAL A 111 8.95 3.74 -2.50
N ALA A 112 8.81 2.44 -2.76
CA ALA A 112 8.76 1.44 -1.69
C ALA A 112 10.05 1.40 -0.87
N ARG A 113 11.20 1.46 -1.53
CA ARG A 113 12.51 1.46 -0.85
C ARG A 113 12.66 2.67 0.07
N VAL A 114 12.39 3.86 -0.47
CA VAL A 114 12.51 5.09 0.31
C VAL A 114 11.55 5.10 1.49
N HIS A 115 10.31 4.66 1.27
CA HIS A 115 9.32 4.61 2.34
C HIS A 115 9.70 3.62 3.43
N HIS A 116 10.25 2.46 3.03
CA HIS A 116 10.75 1.48 3.99
C HIS A 116 11.87 2.05 4.86
N GLU A 117 12.84 2.72 4.24
CA GLU A 117 13.94 3.37 4.97
C GLU A 117 13.42 4.44 5.92
N TRP A 118 12.43 5.23 5.49
CA TRP A 118 11.82 6.26 6.33
C TRP A 118 11.14 5.65 7.55
N LEU A 119 10.40 4.55 7.38
CA LEU A 119 9.76 3.86 8.51
C LEU A 119 10.79 3.29 9.48
N GLN A 120 11.89 2.73 8.97
CA GLN A 120 12.97 2.24 9.83
C GLN A 120 13.60 3.37 10.64
N GLN A 121 13.83 4.52 10.03
CA GLN A 121 14.40 5.67 10.69
C GLN A 121 13.47 6.21 11.78
N LYS A 122 12.17 6.21 11.50
CA LYS A 122 11.16 6.63 12.46
C LYS A 122 11.15 5.74 13.71
N VAL A 123 11.29 4.43 13.54
CA VAL A 123 11.39 3.49 14.67
C VAL A 123 12.66 3.75 15.46
N LYS A 124 13.82 3.89 14.79
CA LYS A 124 15.08 4.21 15.45
C LYS A 124 15.00 5.50 16.27
N ASN A 125 14.40 6.53 15.70
CA ASN A 125 14.28 7.81 16.41
C ASN A 125 13.41 7.69 17.66
N LYS A 126 12.38 6.86 17.64
CA LYS A 126 11.56 6.58 18.81
C LYS A 126 12.32 5.83 19.89
N GLU A 127 13.17 4.87 19.48
CA GLU A 127 13.94 4.05 20.44
C GLU A 127 15.05 4.82 21.14
N VAL A 128 15.69 5.76 20.44
CA VAL A 128 16.80 6.53 20.99
C VAL A 128 16.39 7.88 21.56
N LYS A 129 15.13 8.27 21.38
CA LYS A 129 14.66 9.55 21.90
C LYS A 129 14.56 9.48 23.43
N PRO A 130 15.28 10.37 24.14
CA PRO A 130 15.21 10.33 25.60
C PRO A 130 13.82 10.65 26.11
N GLU A 131 13.41 9.95 27.13
CA GLU A 131 12.19 10.27 27.84
C GLU A 131 12.32 11.61 28.55
N LYS A 132 11.29 12.39 28.44
CA LYS A 132 11.23 13.66 29.17
C LYS A 132 10.40 13.51 30.42
#